data_9e065a96a07c0d12785e7d4eaee3cb1e
#
_entry.id   9e065a96a07c0d12785e7d4eaee3cb1e
#
_cell.length_a   1.000
_cell.length_b   1.000
_cell.length_c   1.000
_cell.angle_alpha   90.00
_cell.angle_beta   90.00
_cell.angle_gamma   90.00
#
_symmetry.space_group_name_H-M   'P 1'
#
loop_
_entity.id
_entity.type
_entity.pdbx_description
1 polymer ?
#
loop_
_entity_poly.entity_id
_entity_poly.type
_entity_poly.pdbx_seq_one_letter_code
_entity_poly.pdbx_strand_id
1 'polypeptide(L)'
;MPLEANNISFRSDRKEPFVLENISLSVERGERVALFAPSGYGKTTLVKLMSGYLEPTEGQILLDGKPLPKKGVCPVQLIYQHPEKAINPRWRLRRVLEESGEMREDVLDAFGIERAWLDRFPRELSGG
;
A
#
# COMPACT_ATOMS: atom_id res chain seq x y z
N MET A 1 16.97 -8.93 -4.97
CA MET A 1 15.72 -9.71 -4.97
C MET A 1 14.54 -8.79 -5.24
N PRO A 2 13.93 -8.90 -6.41
CA PRO A 2 12.98 -7.89 -6.88
C PRO A 2 11.53 -8.14 -6.44
N LEU A 3 10.77 -7.05 -6.48
CA LEU A 3 9.32 -7.10 -6.58
C LEU A 3 8.97 -7.06 -8.06
N GLU A 4 8.27 -8.06 -8.54
CA GLU A 4 8.00 -8.25 -9.96
C GLU A 4 6.50 -8.31 -10.24
N ALA A 5 6.10 -7.61 -11.30
CA ALA A 5 4.81 -7.81 -11.95
C ALA A 5 5.09 -8.50 -13.29
N ASN A 6 4.54 -9.68 -13.51
CA ASN A 6 4.79 -10.48 -14.69
C ASN A 6 3.50 -10.63 -15.52
N ASN A 7 3.46 -9.94 -16.64
CA ASN A 7 2.37 -10.00 -17.62
C ASN A 7 0.99 -9.84 -16.96
N ILE A 8 0.86 -8.87 -16.07
CA ILE A 8 -0.39 -8.66 -15.36
C ILE A 8 -1.40 -7.93 -16.22
N SER A 9 -2.65 -8.39 -16.13
CA SER A 9 -3.83 -7.73 -16.65
C SER A 9 -4.88 -7.69 -15.55
N PHE A 10 -5.65 -6.63 -15.50
CA PHE A 10 -6.67 -6.45 -14.48
C PHE A 10 -7.93 -5.80 -15.03
N ARG A 11 -9.07 -6.38 -14.66
CA ARG A 11 -10.41 -5.80 -14.78
C ARG A 11 -11.24 -6.18 -13.56
N SER A 12 -12.16 -5.32 -13.18
CA SER A 12 -12.99 -5.53 -11.99
C SER A 12 -14.08 -6.58 -12.21
N ASP A 13 -14.55 -6.74 -13.43
CA ASP A 13 -15.58 -7.71 -13.82
C ASP A 13 -15.27 -8.23 -15.22
N ARG A 14 -15.71 -9.45 -15.53
CA ARG A 14 -15.58 -10.06 -16.85
C ARG A 14 -16.22 -9.24 -17.98
N LYS A 15 -17.22 -8.43 -17.65
CA LYS A 15 -17.94 -7.57 -18.60
C LYS A 15 -17.29 -6.21 -18.81
N GLU A 16 -16.34 -5.85 -17.93
CA GLU A 16 -15.64 -4.57 -18.00
C GLU A 16 -14.38 -4.68 -18.86
N PRO A 17 -13.96 -3.59 -19.51
CA PRO A 17 -12.69 -3.56 -20.20
C PRO A 17 -11.53 -3.66 -19.20
N PHE A 18 -10.38 -4.13 -19.67
CA PHE A 18 -9.18 -4.15 -18.85
C PHE A 18 -8.72 -2.74 -18.48
N VAL A 19 -8.45 -2.51 -17.21
CA VAL A 19 -7.81 -1.29 -16.71
C VAL A 19 -6.31 -1.32 -17.02
N LEU A 20 -5.70 -2.51 -16.90
CA LEU A 20 -4.31 -2.78 -17.21
C LEU A 20 -4.25 -4.02 -18.11
N GLU A 21 -3.41 -3.97 -19.14
CA GLU A 21 -3.20 -5.07 -20.05
C GLU A 21 -1.71 -5.38 -20.21
N ASN A 22 -1.35 -6.62 -19.92
CA ASN A 22 -0.02 -7.18 -20.16
C ASN A 22 1.12 -6.28 -19.66
N ILE A 23 1.04 -5.85 -18.40
CA ILE A 23 2.04 -5.00 -17.77
C ILE A 23 3.10 -5.86 -17.10
N SER A 24 4.35 -5.57 -17.41
CA SER A 24 5.50 -6.19 -16.75
C SER A 24 6.46 -5.12 -16.26
N LEU A 25 6.86 -5.23 -14.99
CA LEU A 25 7.89 -4.36 -14.42
C LEU A 25 8.56 -5.06 -13.23
N SER A 26 9.75 -4.59 -12.90
CA SER A 26 10.52 -5.10 -11.78
C SER A 26 11.12 -3.94 -11.01
N VAL A 27 11.13 -4.06 -9.68
CA VAL A 27 11.77 -3.09 -8.78
C VAL A 27 12.76 -3.84 -7.91
N GLU A 28 14.04 -3.49 -8.03
CA GLU A 28 15.10 -4.11 -7.24
C GLU A 28 15.18 -3.52 -5.84
N ARG A 29 15.83 -4.24 -4.94
CA ARG A 29 16.04 -3.79 -3.57
C ARG A 29 16.83 -2.48 -3.54
N GLY A 30 16.29 -1.47 -2.84
CA GLY A 30 16.91 -0.15 -2.76
C GLY A 30 16.64 0.76 -3.95
N GLU A 31 16.00 0.23 -5.00
CA GLU A 31 15.63 1.01 -6.17
C GLU A 31 14.41 1.89 -5.90
N ARG A 32 14.38 3.05 -6.53
CA ARG A 32 13.23 3.97 -6.54
C ARG A 32 12.71 4.09 -7.95
N VAL A 33 11.46 3.72 -8.15
CA VAL A 33 10.80 3.74 -9.45
C VAL A 33 9.63 4.71 -9.41
N ALA A 34 9.54 5.60 -10.40
CA ALA A 34 8.41 6.50 -10.57
C ALA A 34 7.52 6.02 -11.71
N LEU A 35 6.21 5.99 -11.46
CA LEU A 35 5.20 5.67 -12.47
C LEU A 35 4.61 6.96 -13.01
N PHE A 36 4.82 7.21 -14.30
CA PHE A 36 4.27 8.37 -15.00
C PHE A 36 3.17 7.95 -15.95
N ALA A 37 1.98 8.49 -15.72
CA ALA A 37 0.87 8.38 -16.67
C ALA A 37 -0.16 9.46 -16.33
N PRO A 38 -0.99 9.90 -17.30
CA PRO A 38 -2.13 10.76 -16.99
C PRO A 38 -3.09 10.10 -16.03
N SER A 39 -3.93 10.89 -15.34
CA SER A 39 -5.00 10.38 -14.49
C SER A 39 -5.90 9.42 -15.27
N GLY A 40 -6.32 8.33 -14.61
CA GLY A 40 -7.20 7.33 -15.22
C GLY A 40 -6.51 6.22 -16.00
N TYR A 41 -5.17 6.20 -16.04
CA TYR A 41 -4.40 5.15 -16.74
C TYR A 41 -4.03 3.95 -15.86
N GLY A 42 -4.64 3.83 -14.67
CA GLY A 42 -4.49 2.64 -13.84
C GLY A 42 -3.29 2.61 -12.89
N LYS A 43 -2.62 3.73 -12.63
CA LYS A 43 -1.48 3.80 -11.68
C LYS A 43 -1.86 3.30 -10.29
N THR A 44 -2.98 3.79 -9.75
CA THR A 44 -3.47 3.37 -8.44
C THR A 44 -3.81 1.88 -8.42
N THR A 45 -4.42 1.38 -9.49
CA THR A 45 -4.72 -0.05 -9.65
C THR A 45 -3.44 -0.88 -9.65
N LEU A 46 -2.42 -0.44 -10.37
CA LEU A 46 -1.13 -1.15 -10.42
C LEU A 46 -0.48 -1.24 -9.04
N VAL A 47 -0.42 -0.14 -8.28
CA VAL A 47 0.18 -0.18 -6.94
C VAL A 47 -0.65 -1.02 -5.96
N LYS A 48 -1.96 -1.04 -6.08
CA LYS A 48 -2.81 -1.94 -5.28
C LYS A 48 -2.58 -3.41 -5.60
N LEU A 49 -2.36 -3.75 -6.87
CA LEU A 49 -1.99 -5.10 -7.27
C LEU A 49 -0.62 -5.49 -6.70
N MET A 50 0.37 -4.61 -6.83
CA MET A 50 1.73 -4.86 -6.35
C MET A 50 1.85 -4.92 -4.82
N SER A 51 0.90 -4.38 -4.09
CA SER A 51 0.85 -4.44 -2.63
C SER A 51 -0.15 -5.47 -2.08
N GLY A 52 -0.75 -6.27 -2.95
CA GLY A 52 -1.64 -7.36 -2.54
C GLY A 52 -3.07 -6.97 -2.17
N TYR A 53 -3.47 -5.70 -2.36
CA TYR A 53 -4.86 -5.27 -2.11
C TYR A 53 -5.83 -5.75 -3.19
N LEU A 54 -5.33 -5.99 -4.39
CA LEU A 54 -6.10 -6.55 -5.49
C LEU A 54 -5.35 -7.76 -6.04
N GLU A 55 -6.09 -8.70 -6.63
CA GLU A 55 -5.51 -9.83 -7.35
C GLU A 55 -5.58 -9.56 -8.85
N PRO A 56 -4.51 -9.80 -9.62
CA PRO A 56 -4.56 -9.65 -11.06
C PRO A 56 -5.52 -10.66 -11.68
N THR A 57 -6.19 -10.26 -12.76
CA THR A 57 -7.03 -11.16 -13.57
C THR A 57 -6.17 -12.17 -14.31
N GLU A 58 -5.03 -11.72 -14.81
CA GLU A 58 -4.02 -12.54 -15.49
C GLU A 58 -2.63 -12.13 -15.00
N GLY A 59 -1.69 -13.05 -15.06
CA GLY A 59 -0.33 -12.84 -14.61
C GLY A 59 -0.16 -12.99 -13.11
N GLN A 60 0.97 -12.54 -12.60
CA GLN A 60 1.30 -12.71 -11.17
C GLN A 60 2.20 -11.60 -10.65
N ILE A 61 2.08 -11.35 -9.35
CA ILE A 61 2.98 -10.48 -8.59
C ILE A 61 3.86 -11.36 -7.72
N LEU A 62 5.16 -11.19 -7.82
CA LEU A 62 6.15 -11.96 -7.07
C LEU A 62 7.07 -11.04 -6.27
N LEU A 63 7.37 -11.44 -5.06
CA LEU A 63 8.43 -10.87 -4.25
C LEU A 63 9.48 -11.96 -4.00
N ASP A 64 10.71 -11.70 -4.43
CA ASP A 64 11.80 -12.67 -4.32
C ASP A 64 11.46 -14.03 -4.95
N GLY A 65 10.76 -13.99 -6.09
CA GLY A 65 10.34 -15.18 -6.82
C GLY A 65 9.13 -15.92 -6.25
N LYS A 66 8.50 -15.40 -5.20
CA LYS A 66 7.36 -16.03 -4.53
C LYS A 66 6.13 -15.12 -4.56
N PRO A 67 4.91 -15.68 -4.67
CA PRO A 67 3.68 -14.90 -4.54
C PRO A 67 3.61 -14.16 -3.21
N LEU A 68 2.93 -13.02 -3.19
CA LEU A 68 2.68 -12.29 -1.94
C LEU A 68 1.82 -13.14 -0.98
N PRO A 69 2.10 -13.09 0.33
CA PRO A 69 1.31 -13.85 1.30
C PRO A 69 -0.12 -13.32 1.37
N LYS A 70 -1.08 -14.23 1.49
CA LYS A 70 -2.51 -13.89 1.61
C LYS A 70 -2.96 -13.68 3.05
N LYS A 71 -2.13 -14.03 4.00
CA LYS A 71 -2.41 -13.92 5.44
C LYS A 71 -1.26 -13.23 6.15
N GLY A 72 -1.59 -12.54 7.24
CA GLY A 72 -0.61 -11.80 8.03
C GLY A 72 -0.25 -10.45 7.40
N VAL A 73 0.86 -9.89 7.87
CA VAL A 73 1.34 -8.59 7.37
C VAL A 73 1.98 -8.78 6.00
N CYS A 74 1.49 -8.05 5.00
CA CYS A 74 2.10 -8.08 3.68
C CYS A 74 3.47 -7.38 3.70
N PRO A 75 4.52 -7.99 3.15
CA PRO A 75 5.85 -7.37 3.10
C PRO A 75 5.94 -6.16 2.18
N VAL A 76 4.97 -6.00 1.28
CA VAL A 76 4.84 -4.82 0.42
C VAL A 76 3.72 -3.95 0.96
N GLN A 77 4.04 -2.73 1.36
CA GLN A 77 3.09 -1.82 1.99
C GLN A 77 2.71 -0.68 1.05
N LEU A 78 1.42 -0.35 1.04
CA LEU A 78 0.86 0.78 0.30
C LEU A 78 0.63 1.96 1.24
N ILE A 79 1.18 3.12 0.88
CA ILE A 79 0.85 4.38 1.54
C ILE A 79 -0.24 5.07 0.72
N TYR A 80 -1.41 5.25 1.30
CA TYR A 80 -2.56 5.85 0.61
C TYR A 80 -2.34 7.34 0.35
N GLN A 81 -2.89 7.81 -0.76
CA GLN A 81 -2.95 9.24 -1.08
C GLN A 81 -3.73 10.02 -0.01
N HIS A 82 -4.75 9.40 0.56
CA HIS A 82 -5.56 9.95 1.63
C HIS A 82 -5.43 9.06 2.88
N PRO A 83 -4.43 9.29 3.74
CA PRO A 83 -4.14 8.42 4.89
C PRO A 83 -5.31 8.33 5.88
N GLU A 84 -6.14 9.36 5.98
CA GLU A 84 -7.34 9.35 6.81
C GLU A 84 -8.35 8.26 6.44
N LYS A 85 -8.30 7.75 5.21
CA LYS A 85 -9.14 6.64 4.76
C LYS A 85 -8.59 5.27 5.13
N ALA A 86 -7.32 5.21 5.54
CA ALA A 86 -6.65 3.96 5.90
C ALA A 86 -6.80 3.60 7.37
N ILE A 87 -7.28 4.52 8.21
CA ILE A 87 -7.38 4.36 9.65
C ILE A 87 -8.83 4.43 10.11
N ASN A 88 -9.11 3.81 11.26
CA ASN A 88 -10.44 3.87 11.87
C ASN A 88 -10.62 5.23 12.57
N PRO A 89 -11.58 6.08 12.13
CA PRO A 89 -11.78 7.42 12.70
C PRO A 89 -12.27 7.41 14.15
N ARG A 90 -12.73 6.27 14.64
CA ARG A 90 -13.22 6.09 16.02
C ARG A 90 -12.12 5.69 17.00
N TRP A 91 -10.93 5.40 16.49
CA TRP A 91 -9.79 5.01 17.33
C TRP A 91 -8.93 6.22 17.65
N ARG A 92 -8.40 6.27 18.88
CA ARG A 92 -7.35 7.22 19.24
C ARG A 92 -6.05 6.85 18.53
N LEU A 93 -5.19 7.81 18.31
CA LEU A 93 -3.93 7.61 17.61
C LEU A 93 -3.09 6.47 18.23
N ARG A 94 -3.07 6.37 19.55
CA ARG A 94 -2.39 5.28 20.27
C ARG A 94 -2.81 3.90 19.73
N ARG A 95 -4.11 3.67 19.61
CA ARG A 95 -4.64 2.40 19.12
C ARG A 95 -4.29 2.14 17.65
N VAL A 96 -4.30 3.17 16.83
CA VAL A 96 -3.89 3.07 15.41
C VAL A 96 -2.43 2.64 15.30
N LEU A 97 -1.54 3.26 16.10
CA LEU A 97 -0.11 2.95 16.08
C LEU A 97 0.23 1.58 16.67
N GLU A 98 -0.61 1.06 17.56
CA GLU A 98 -0.42 -0.25 18.18
C GLU A 98 -1.06 -1.40 17.39
N GLU A 99 -1.76 -1.11 16.30
CA GLU A 99 -2.46 -2.13 15.50
C GLU A 99 -1.54 -3.24 14.97
N SER A 100 -0.32 -2.89 14.58
CA SER A 100 0.65 -3.84 14.04
C SER A 100 1.64 -4.37 15.07
N GLY A 101 1.52 -3.98 16.35
CA GLY A 101 2.42 -4.37 17.42
C GLY A 101 2.68 -3.25 18.41
N GLU A 102 3.70 -3.42 19.25
CA GLU A 102 4.07 -2.39 20.20
C GLU A 102 4.53 -1.10 19.53
N MET A 103 4.10 0.00 20.11
CA MET A 103 4.51 1.34 19.68
C MET A 103 5.97 1.59 20.06
N ARG A 104 6.77 2.00 19.09
CA ARG A 104 8.20 2.24 19.28
C ARG A 104 8.49 3.72 19.48
N GLU A 105 9.11 4.06 20.60
CA GLU A 105 9.49 5.44 20.95
C GLU A 105 10.45 6.08 19.93
N ASP A 106 11.41 5.30 19.43
CA ASP A 106 12.37 5.79 18.43
C ASP A 106 11.68 6.15 17.10
N VAL A 107 10.64 5.44 16.71
CA VAL A 107 9.85 5.74 15.52
C VAL A 107 9.01 7.01 15.74
N LEU A 108 8.39 7.16 16.91
CA LEU A 108 7.64 8.37 17.24
C LEU A 108 8.53 9.61 17.16
N ASP A 109 9.73 9.54 17.72
CA ASP A 109 10.70 10.63 17.71
C ASP A 109 11.18 10.95 16.29
N ALA A 110 11.46 9.91 15.49
CA ALA A 110 11.90 10.07 14.10
C ALA A 110 10.86 10.78 13.23
N PHE A 111 9.57 10.54 13.47
CA PHE A 111 8.47 11.19 12.75
C PHE A 111 7.96 12.47 13.42
N GLY A 112 8.56 12.88 14.54
CA GLY A 112 8.15 14.09 15.25
C GLY A 112 6.76 14.02 15.88
N ILE A 113 6.34 12.81 16.29
CA ILE A 113 5.03 12.60 16.91
C ILE A 113 5.09 12.98 18.39
N GLU A 114 4.30 13.98 18.78
CA GLU A 114 4.18 14.38 20.17
C GLU A 114 3.33 13.41 20.98
N ARG A 115 3.75 13.10 22.20
CA ARG A 115 3.04 12.17 23.09
C ARG A 115 1.61 12.62 23.42
N ALA A 116 1.38 13.92 23.45
CA ALA A 116 0.04 14.49 23.67
C ALA A 116 -0.95 14.14 22.54
N TRP A 117 -0.46 13.83 21.34
CA TRP A 117 -1.32 13.47 20.21
C TRP A 117 -1.87 12.05 20.31
N LEU A 118 -1.27 11.18 21.10
CA LEU A 118 -1.63 9.76 21.20
C LEU A 118 -3.07 9.53 21.68
N ASP A 119 -3.62 10.47 22.44
CA ASP A 119 -5.00 10.40 22.94
C ASP A 119 -6.00 11.17 22.07
N ARG A 120 -5.56 11.70 20.93
CA ARG A 120 -6.40 12.40 19.97
C ARG A 120 -7.01 11.45 18.95
N PHE A 121 -8.19 11.82 18.46
CA PHE A 121 -8.79 11.16 17.31
C PHE A 121 -8.24 11.72 16.00
N PRO A 122 -8.32 10.97 14.88
CA PRO A 122 -7.80 11.42 13.57
C PRO A 122 -8.30 12.82 13.16
N ARG A 123 -9.56 13.14 13.43
CA ARG A 123 -10.15 14.47 13.12
C ARG A 123 -9.51 15.63 13.88
N GLU A 124 -8.82 15.35 14.96
CA GLU A 124 -8.14 16.33 15.81
C GLU A 124 -6.67 16.53 15.41
N LEU A 125 -6.22 15.85 14.36
CA LEU A 125 -4.86 15.90 13.84
C LEU A 125 -4.86 16.55 12.46
N SER A 126 -3.74 17.23 12.11
CA SER A 126 -3.52 17.74 10.76
C SER A 126 -3.15 16.63 9.80
N GLY A 127 -3.26 16.88 8.49
CA GLY A 127 -3.00 15.89 7.44
C GLY A 127 -1.55 15.42 7.35
N GLY A 128 -0.62 16.23 7.80
CA GLY A 128 0.80 15.86 7.86
C GLY A 128 1.13 15.02 9.07
#